data_0567649545be2a56c1c3a566e0e37251
#
_entry.id   0567649545be2a56c1c3a566e0e37251
#
_cell.length_a   1.000
_cell.length_b   1.000
_cell.length_c   1.000
_cell.angle_alpha   90.00
_cell.angle_beta   90.00
_cell.angle_gamma   90.00
#
_symmetry.space_group_name_H-M   'P 1'
#
loop_
_entity.id
_entity.type
_entity.pdbx_description
1 polymer ?
#
loop_
_entity_poly.entity_id
_entity_poly.type
_entity_poly.pdbx_seq_one_letter_code
_entity_poly.pdbx_strand_id
1 'polypeptide(L)'
;MSNDTPFDALWQRMLARGWTPVSESRLDDWLTQAPDGVVLLSSDPKRTPEVSDNPVMIGELLREFPDYTWQVAIADLEQSEAICDRFGVFRFPATLVFTGGNYRGVLNGIHPWAELINLMRGLVEPQQERVS
;
A
#
# COMPACT_ATOMS: atom_id res chain seq x y z
N MET A 1 -10.33 -20.20 23.03
CA MET A 1 -10.01 -20.65 21.73
C MET A 1 -9.95 -19.51 20.72
N SER A 2 -8.93 -19.50 19.95
CA SER A 2 -8.76 -18.43 18.97
C SER A 2 -9.48 -18.78 17.68
N ASN A 3 -10.16 -17.79 17.10
CA ASN A 3 -10.74 -17.92 15.77
C ASN A 3 -9.92 -17.16 14.73
N ASP A 4 -8.66 -16.91 15.06
CA ASP A 4 -7.80 -16.14 14.20
C ASP A 4 -7.56 -16.87 12.89
N THR A 5 -7.80 -16.18 11.80
CA THR A 5 -7.47 -16.65 10.47
C THR A 5 -6.06 -16.16 10.12
N PRO A 6 -5.46 -16.67 9.05
CA PRO A 6 -4.21 -16.11 8.58
C PRO A 6 -4.30 -14.61 8.30
N PHE A 7 -5.46 -14.15 7.86
CA PHE A 7 -5.65 -12.72 7.66
C PHE A 7 -5.64 -11.97 8.99
N ASP A 8 -6.31 -12.51 10.02
CA ASP A 8 -6.34 -11.83 11.31
C ASP A 8 -4.95 -11.67 11.89
N ALA A 9 -4.12 -12.70 11.76
CA ALA A 9 -2.73 -12.63 12.24
C ALA A 9 -1.94 -11.56 11.49
N LEU A 10 -2.12 -11.50 10.18
CA LEU A 10 -1.46 -10.48 9.36
C LEU A 10 -1.93 -9.09 9.75
N TRP A 11 -3.24 -8.93 9.94
CA TRP A 11 -3.82 -7.64 10.32
C TRP A 11 -3.24 -7.14 11.65
N GLN A 12 -3.14 -8.03 12.63
CA GLN A 12 -2.58 -7.66 13.92
C GLN A 12 -1.11 -7.23 13.81
N ARG A 13 -0.36 -7.91 12.95
CA ARG A 13 1.04 -7.52 12.75
C ARG A 13 1.15 -6.13 12.12
N MET A 14 0.24 -5.80 11.19
CA MET A 14 0.24 -4.48 10.58
C MET A 14 -0.17 -3.41 11.58
N LEU A 15 -1.16 -3.68 12.42
CA LEU A 15 -1.54 -2.74 13.47
C LEU A 15 -0.39 -2.51 14.44
N ALA A 16 0.37 -3.57 14.75
CA ALA A 16 1.50 -3.45 15.66
C ALA A 16 2.60 -2.56 15.11
N ARG A 17 2.65 -2.36 13.80
CA ARG A 17 3.60 -1.42 13.19
C ARG A 17 3.16 0.03 13.35
N GLY A 18 1.97 0.28 13.89
CA GLY A 18 1.43 1.61 14.03
C GLY A 18 0.73 2.13 12.78
N TRP A 19 0.44 1.25 11.84
CA TRP A 19 -0.24 1.63 10.60
C TRP A 19 -1.73 1.81 10.86
N THR A 20 -2.34 2.72 10.10
CA THR A 20 -3.70 3.19 10.37
C THR A 20 -4.72 2.47 9.49
N PRO A 21 -5.74 1.83 10.08
CA PRO A 21 -6.84 1.29 9.28
C PRO A 21 -7.60 2.41 8.58
N VAL A 22 -7.96 2.17 7.33
CA VAL A 22 -8.69 3.17 6.55
C VAL A 22 -9.82 2.47 5.79
N SER A 23 -10.95 3.16 5.67
CA SER A 23 -12.04 2.73 4.82
C SER A 23 -12.01 3.53 3.53
N GLU A 24 -12.70 3.03 2.52
CA GLU A 24 -12.77 3.75 1.25
C GLU A 24 -13.41 5.13 1.44
N SER A 25 -14.44 5.20 2.27
CA SER A 25 -15.14 6.46 2.50
C SER A 25 -14.30 7.49 3.28
N ARG A 26 -13.26 7.04 4.00
CA ARG A 26 -12.40 7.92 4.79
C ARG A 26 -11.05 8.16 4.14
N LEU A 27 -10.82 7.56 2.98
CA LEU A 27 -9.51 7.63 2.34
C LEU A 27 -9.11 9.06 2.02
N ASP A 28 -10.03 9.85 1.47
CA ASP A 28 -9.71 11.22 1.09
C ASP A 28 -9.39 12.08 2.32
N ASP A 29 -10.14 11.88 3.40
CA ASP A 29 -9.85 12.60 4.65
C ASP A 29 -8.48 12.23 5.20
N TRP A 30 -8.14 10.94 5.14
CA TRP A 30 -6.84 10.49 5.61
C TRP A 30 -5.72 11.14 4.79
N LEU A 31 -5.90 11.26 3.48
CA LEU A 31 -4.89 11.84 2.60
C LEU A 31 -4.65 13.32 2.86
N THR A 32 -5.64 14.04 3.37
CA THR A 32 -5.42 15.46 3.71
C THR A 32 -4.42 15.60 4.86
N GLN A 33 -4.33 14.59 5.72
CA GLN A 33 -3.40 14.62 6.85
C GLN A 33 -2.12 13.85 6.55
N ALA A 34 -2.15 13.00 5.52
CA ALA A 34 -1.03 12.14 5.17
C ALA A 34 -0.83 12.19 3.66
N PRO A 35 -0.41 13.35 3.13
CA PRO A 35 -0.34 13.50 1.67
C PRO A 35 0.68 12.58 1.00
N ASP A 36 1.75 12.21 1.70
CA ASP A 36 2.68 11.20 1.19
C ASP A 36 2.28 9.88 1.84
N GLY A 37 1.35 9.20 1.23
CA GLY A 37 0.77 8.03 1.84
C GLY A 37 0.84 6.80 0.96
N VAL A 38 0.89 5.65 1.61
CA VAL A 38 0.70 4.38 0.92
C VAL A 38 -0.43 3.63 1.61
N VAL A 39 -1.20 2.91 0.82
CA VAL A 39 -2.33 2.14 1.33
C VAL A 39 -2.13 0.69 0.92
N LEU A 40 -1.94 -0.18 1.92
CA LEU A 40 -1.81 -1.61 1.66
C LEU A 40 -3.20 -2.21 1.58
N LEU A 41 -3.49 -2.82 0.44
CA LEU A 41 -4.76 -3.49 0.22
C LEU A 41 -4.63 -4.94 0.64
N SER A 42 -5.69 -5.48 1.20
CA SER A 42 -5.72 -6.84 1.71
C SER A 42 -6.36 -7.79 0.73
N SER A 43 -5.84 -9.01 0.70
CA SER A 43 -6.43 -10.11 -0.01
C SER A 43 -6.33 -11.33 0.91
N ASP A 44 -7.14 -12.36 0.63
CA ASP A 44 -7.11 -13.57 1.43
C ASP A 44 -5.74 -14.24 1.31
N PRO A 45 -4.98 -14.38 2.41
CA PRO A 45 -3.66 -15.02 2.34
C PRO A 45 -3.69 -16.46 1.85
N LYS A 46 -4.83 -17.14 1.96
CA LYS A 46 -4.96 -18.49 1.42
C LYS A 46 -4.96 -18.49 -0.10
N ARG A 47 -5.50 -17.44 -0.71
CA ARG A 47 -5.57 -17.31 -2.15
C ARG A 47 -4.38 -16.57 -2.72
N THR A 48 -3.80 -15.68 -1.93
CA THR A 48 -2.64 -14.88 -2.33
C THR A 48 -1.65 -14.88 -1.17
N PRO A 49 -0.89 -15.97 -0.99
CA PRO A 49 0.03 -16.05 0.16
C PRO A 49 1.05 -14.92 0.22
N GLU A 50 1.39 -14.35 -0.93
CA GLU A 50 2.38 -13.28 -1.01
C GLU A 50 1.98 -12.02 -0.25
N VAL A 51 0.68 -11.83 0.02
CA VAL A 51 0.27 -10.65 0.78
C VAL A 51 0.84 -10.67 2.20
N SER A 52 1.22 -11.84 2.71
CA SER A 52 1.78 -11.94 4.05
C SER A 52 3.15 -11.29 4.16
N ASP A 53 3.90 -11.24 3.06
CA ASP A 53 5.24 -10.64 3.04
C ASP A 53 5.21 -9.17 2.68
N ASN A 54 4.10 -8.69 2.13
CA ASN A 54 4.02 -7.35 1.60
C ASN A 54 4.30 -6.26 2.64
N PRO A 55 3.79 -6.37 3.88
CA PRO A 55 4.07 -5.32 4.87
C PRO A 55 5.55 -5.13 5.14
N VAL A 56 6.31 -6.23 5.23
CA VAL A 56 7.75 -6.13 5.46
C VAL A 56 8.42 -5.43 4.28
N MET A 57 8.07 -5.86 3.07
CA MET A 57 8.68 -5.29 1.87
C MET A 57 8.36 -3.82 1.72
N ILE A 58 7.11 -3.43 1.98
CA ILE A 58 6.73 -2.02 1.87
C ILE A 58 7.46 -1.18 2.92
N GLY A 59 7.56 -1.68 4.16
CA GLY A 59 8.31 -0.96 5.18
C GLY A 59 9.75 -0.70 4.77
N GLU A 60 10.40 -1.72 4.20
CA GLU A 60 11.78 -1.54 3.73
C GLU A 60 11.84 -0.62 2.52
N LEU A 61 10.86 -0.73 1.62
CA LEU A 61 10.84 0.08 0.41
C LEU A 61 10.76 1.57 0.73
N LEU A 62 9.94 1.95 1.70
CA LEU A 62 9.76 3.35 2.05
C LEU A 62 11.04 3.96 2.61
N ARG A 63 11.92 3.15 3.22
CA ARG A 63 13.21 3.63 3.71
C ARG A 63 14.13 4.05 2.58
N GLU A 64 13.90 3.53 1.37
CA GLU A 64 14.71 3.92 0.22
C GLU A 64 14.31 5.28 -0.34
N PHE A 65 13.24 5.88 0.18
CA PHE A 65 12.73 7.15 -0.30
C PHE A 65 12.55 8.12 0.87
N PRO A 66 13.66 8.53 1.51
CA PRO A 66 13.60 9.32 2.74
C PRO A 66 13.17 10.77 2.55
N ASP A 67 13.07 11.22 1.30
CA ASP A 67 12.64 12.60 1.03
C ASP A 67 11.16 12.83 1.26
N TYR A 68 10.40 11.76 1.50
CA TYR A 68 8.96 11.82 1.71
C TYR A 68 8.63 11.47 3.15
N THR A 69 7.60 12.12 3.69
CA THR A 69 7.13 11.83 5.04
C THR A 69 6.03 10.78 4.96
N TRP A 70 6.43 9.54 4.79
CA TRP A 70 5.50 8.45 4.53
C TRP A 70 4.60 8.14 5.71
N GLN A 71 3.31 8.03 5.42
CA GLN A 71 2.32 7.48 6.34
C GLN A 71 1.72 6.25 5.68
N VAL A 72 1.41 5.25 6.48
CA VAL A 72 0.92 3.97 5.94
C VAL A 72 -0.46 3.68 6.49
N ALA A 73 -1.39 3.43 5.58
CA ALA A 73 -2.73 2.98 5.94
C ALA A 73 -2.92 1.56 5.45
N ILE A 74 -3.83 0.86 6.11
CA ILE A 74 -4.16 -0.51 5.74
C ILE A 74 -5.66 -0.63 5.57
N ALA A 75 -6.09 -1.39 4.58
CA ALA A 75 -7.49 -1.62 4.31
C ALA A 75 -7.79 -3.11 4.54
N ASP A 76 -8.89 -3.41 5.25
CA ASP A 76 -9.27 -4.80 5.46
C ASP A 76 -9.85 -5.40 4.18
N LEU A 77 -10.31 -6.65 4.25
CA LEU A 77 -10.75 -7.35 3.04
C LEU A 77 -11.93 -6.64 2.38
N GLU A 78 -12.89 -6.20 3.16
CA GLU A 78 -14.07 -5.54 2.63
C GLU A 78 -13.74 -4.17 2.04
N GLN A 79 -12.97 -3.38 2.77
CA GLN A 79 -12.60 -2.04 2.30
C GLN A 79 -11.66 -2.11 1.11
N SER A 80 -10.84 -3.14 1.05
CA SER A 80 -9.95 -3.33 -0.09
C SER A 80 -10.73 -3.55 -1.39
N GLU A 81 -11.85 -4.28 -1.33
CA GLU A 81 -12.69 -4.43 -2.50
C GLU A 81 -13.20 -3.10 -3.03
N ALA A 82 -13.72 -2.26 -2.12
CA ALA A 82 -14.24 -0.95 -2.51
C ALA A 82 -13.14 -0.07 -3.08
N ILE A 83 -11.96 -0.12 -2.49
CA ILE A 83 -10.83 0.68 -2.95
C ILE A 83 -10.33 0.15 -4.30
N CYS A 84 -10.28 -1.17 -4.47
CA CYS A 84 -9.89 -1.76 -5.76
C CYS A 84 -10.82 -1.30 -6.88
N ASP A 85 -12.11 -1.28 -6.61
CA ASP A 85 -13.08 -0.82 -7.61
C ASP A 85 -12.84 0.64 -7.97
N ARG A 86 -12.55 1.45 -6.97
CA ARG A 86 -12.34 2.88 -7.18
C ARG A 86 -11.09 3.17 -8.01
N PHE A 87 -10.01 2.41 -7.79
CA PHE A 87 -8.71 2.69 -8.44
C PHE A 87 -8.37 1.71 -9.55
N GLY A 88 -9.25 0.77 -9.85
CA GLY A 88 -9.02 -0.16 -10.95
C GLY A 88 -7.92 -1.16 -10.67
N VAL A 89 -7.84 -1.67 -9.45
CA VAL A 89 -6.79 -2.59 -9.03
C VAL A 89 -7.33 -4.02 -9.05
N PHE A 90 -6.60 -4.92 -9.73
CA PHE A 90 -7.06 -6.30 -9.89
C PHE A 90 -6.01 -7.34 -9.54
N ARG A 91 -4.80 -6.94 -9.16
CA ARG A 91 -3.72 -7.88 -8.84
C ARG A 91 -3.19 -7.62 -7.46
N PHE A 92 -2.91 -8.70 -6.73
CA PHE A 92 -2.35 -8.65 -5.38
C PHE A 92 -1.02 -9.37 -5.34
N PRO A 93 -0.13 -9.01 -4.41
CA PRO A 93 -0.31 -7.94 -3.43
C PRO A 93 -0.40 -6.57 -4.12
N ALA A 94 -1.07 -5.62 -3.46
CA ALA A 94 -1.28 -4.31 -4.06
C ALA A 94 -1.13 -3.22 -3.01
N THR A 95 -0.41 -2.17 -3.36
CA THR A 95 -0.18 -1.02 -2.50
C THR A 95 -0.36 0.25 -3.32
N LEU A 96 -1.30 1.08 -2.93
CA LEU A 96 -1.52 2.37 -3.58
C LEU A 96 -0.50 3.37 -3.08
N VAL A 97 -0.03 4.24 -3.97
CA VAL A 97 1.00 5.22 -3.63
C VAL A 97 0.48 6.61 -3.93
N PHE A 98 0.62 7.51 -2.94
CA PHE A 98 0.19 8.91 -3.07
C PHE A 98 1.36 9.81 -2.67
N THR A 99 1.52 10.93 -3.35
CA THR A 99 2.43 11.99 -2.91
C THR A 99 1.73 13.33 -3.11
N GLY A 100 1.89 14.23 -2.13
CA GLY A 100 1.23 15.52 -2.18
C GLY A 100 -0.28 15.42 -2.25
N GLY A 101 -0.83 14.33 -1.75
CA GLY A 101 -2.27 14.08 -1.80
C GLY A 101 -2.77 13.51 -3.10
N ASN A 102 -1.89 13.31 -4.08
CA ASN A 102 -2.28 12.84 -5.42
C ASN A 102 -1.94 11.38 -5.61
N TYR A 103 -2.85 10.64 -6.22
CA TYR A 103 -2.62 9.24 -6.55
C TYR A 103 -1.53 9.14 -7.60
N ARG A 104 -0.48 8.38 -7.29
CA ARG A 104 0.64 8.20 -8.20
C ARG A 104 0.59 6.89 -8.96
N GLY A 105 -0.01 5.89 -8.38
CA GLY A 105 -0.12 4.58 -9.01
C GLY A 105 -0.17 3.46 -7.99
N VAL A 106 -0.10 2.24 -8.48
CA VAL A 106 -0.19 1.06 -7.64
C VAL A 106 1.03 0.17 -7.89
N LEU A 107 1.58 -0.34 -6.78
CA LEU A 107 2.56 -1.42 -6.85
C LEU A 107 1.80 -2.72 -6.68
N ASN A 108 1.74 -3.54 -7.73
CA ASN A 108 1.01 -4.78 -7.64
C ASN A 108 1.80 -5.93 -8.23
N GLY A 109 1.49 -7.13 -7.73
CA GLY A 109 2.22 -8.32 -8.12
C GLY A 109 3.52 -8.46 -7.35
N ILE A 110 4.30 -9.48 -7.71
CA ILE A 110 5.57 -9.80 -7.07
C ILE A 110 6.69 -9.36 -7.98
N HIS A 111 7.66 -8.65 -7.39
CA HIS A 111 8.79 -8.13 -8.16
C HIS A 111 10.09 -8.37 -7.41
N PRO A 112 11.19 -8.60 -8.12
CA PRO A 112 12.51 -8.56 -7.49
C PRO A 112 12.74 -7.19 -6.86
N TRP A 113 13.57 -7.16 -5.83
CA TRP A 113 13.76 -5.94 -5.04
C TRP A 113 14.19 -4.73 -5.89
N ALA A 114 15.18 -4.94 -6.77
CA ALA A 114 15.67 -3.84 -7.59
C ALA A 114 14.58 -3.31 -8.52
N GLU A 115 13.75 -4.19 -9.04
CA GLU A 115 12.64 -3.78 -9.90
C GLU A 115 11.59 -3.02 -9.12
N LEU A 116 11.31 -3.47 -7.89
CA LEU A 116 10.33 -2.80 -7.04
C LEU A 116 10.78 -1.37 -6.72
N ILE A 117 12.06 -1.18 -6.42
CA ILE A 117 12.59 0.15 -6.18
C ILE A 117 12.41 1.03 -7.41
N ASN A 118 12.70 0.48 -8.60
CA ASN A 118 12.54 1.26 -9.83
C ASN A 118 11.10 1.62 -10.12
N LEU A 119 10.18 0.69 -9.85
CA LEU A 119 8.76 0.96 -10.03
C LEU A 119 8.30 2.08 -9.09
N MET A 120 8.71 2.01 -7.84
CA MET A 120 8.36 3.05 -6.87
C MET A 120 8.93 4.39 -7.28
N ARG A 121 10.19 4.40 -7.71
CA ARG A 121 10.83 5.64 -8.14
C ARG A 121 10.07 6.27 -9.31
N GLY A 122 9.61 5.44 -10.24
CA GLY A 122 8.84 5.93 -11.37
C GLY A 122 7.51 6.53 -10.97
N LEU A 123 6.94 6.08 -9.85
CA LEU A 123 5.67 6.62 -9.37
C LEU A 123 5.84 7.94 -8.63
N VAL A 124 6.92 8.09 -7.85
CA VAL A 124 7.00 9.20 -6.91
C VAL A 124 7.89 10.33 -7.38
N GLU A 125 8.90 10.06 -8.20
CA GLU A 125 9.79 11.12 -8.65
C GLU A 125 9.17 11.87 -9.82
N PRO A 126 9.35 13.20 -9.88
CA PRO A 126 8.77 13.98 -10.97
C PRO A 126 9.32 13.53 -12.31
N GLN A 127 8.45 13.51 -13.30
CA GLN A 127 8.88 13.29 -14.68
C GLN A 127 9.52 14.56 -15.17
N GLN A 128 10.72 14.44 -15.51
CA GLN A 128 11.39 15.61 -15.94
C GLN A 128 11.12 15.91 -17.33
N GLU A 129 11.06 15.69 -17.51
CA GLU A 129 10.97 15.83 -18.41
C GLU A 129 11.00 16.20 -19.18
N ARG A 130 10.61 16.05 -19.46
CA ARG A 130 10.42 16.19 -20.26
C ARG A 130 10.64 17.27 -20.73
N VAL A 131 11.07 17.64 -20.74
CA VAL A 131 11.29 18.62 -21.12
C VAL A 131 11.52 18.94 -22.09
N SER A 132 11.37 18.92 -22.35
CA SER A 132 11.50 19.07 -23.37
C SER A 132 11.83 19.59 -24.10
#